data_ba8c3b52dd5d179e157bc49012769e4e
#
_entry.id   ba8c3b52dd5d179e157bc49012769e4e
#
_cell.length_a   1.000
_cell.length_b   1.000
_cell.length_c   1.000
_cell.angle_alpha   90.00
_cell.angle_beta   90.00
_cell.angle_gamma   90.00
#
_symmetry.space_group_name_H-M   'P 1'
#
loop_
_entity.id
_entity.type
_entity.pdbx_description
1 polymer ?
#
loop_
_entity_poly.entity_id
_entity_poly.type
_entity_poly.pdbx_seq_one_letter_code
_entity_poly.pdbx_strand_id
1 'polypeptide(L)'
;MSESLLSALIQLFAIVANVNKEQVSDDSRFSVSDYLKGFLPQNLVDYYLKVFDSFIFEYHGDIKNQSSRQSFHGIRLLKICSKINDQLLQSQKYIVLIELLQFIKRGESVTDKEIDFVKTVAEVFKIEEHEFDICFQFVFHSDFKKSKDVLTLGCNTEEQDTTDKFLLTENLSGNIFCLYLSQPSVFFMKYMGSDIIYLNNHNVLPERVYLFDTGSSIRSPKINTIYYNDISKKFIHSASFLNLTFCAENVSYLYKGNANGIRDFSLTERSGNLIGIMGVSGVGKSTLLNLLSGKLIPAKGLVKINDVNVYRETDKMKGIIGFVAQEDILIEELTVFQNLYYNAKLCFNNLSEDEIIQKAEKTLKAFDLHEIRNLPVGSPLNKFISGGERKRLNLRSEERRVGKECRSRWSPYH
;
A
#
# COMPACT_ATOMS: atom_id res chain seq x y z
N MET A 1 7.10 5.86 8.85
CA MET A 1 6.77 7.17 8.23
C MET A 1 8.08 7.82 7.85
N SER A 2 8.19 8.46 6.65
CA SER A 2 9.44 9.14 6.27
C SER A 2 9.64 10.40 7.12
N GLU A 3 10.90 10.80 7.34
CA GLU A 3 11.25 11.99 8.12
C GLU A 3 10.66 13.28 7.50
N SER A 4 10.64 13.36 6.17
CA SER A 4 10.03 14.46 5.42
C SER A 4 8.52 14.57 5.68
N LEU A 5 7.79 13.44 5.70
CA LEU A 5 6.37 13.41 5.99
C LEU A 5 6.07 13.86 7.43
N LEU A 6 6.88 13.40 8.38
CA LEU A 6 6.72 13.73 9.79
C LEU A 6 7.01 15.22 10.05
N SER A 7 8.07 15.76 9.46
CA SER A 7 8.39 17.19 9.54
C SER A 7 7.27 18.06 8.96
N ALA A 8 6.72 17.66 7.80
CA ALA A 8 5.59 18.34 7.17
C ALA A 8 4.34 18.35 8.07
N LEU A 9 4.00 17.20 8.66
CA LEU A 9 2.87 17.08 9.58
C LEU A 9 3.03 17.98 10.79
N ILE A 10 4.22 17.99 11.41
CA ILE A 10 4.47 18.82 12.60
C ILE A 10 4.36 20.31 12.29
N GLN A 11 4.85 20.75 11.11
CA GLN A 11 4.67 22.13 10.67
C GLN A 11 3.20 22.48 10.50
N LEU A 12 2.41 21.63 9.86
CA LEU A 12 0.99 21.87 9.65
C LEU A 12 0.20 21.83 10.97
N PHE A 13 0.51 20.92 11.89
CA PHE A 13 -0.08 20.90 13.23
C PHE A 13 0.20 22.19 14.00
N ALA A 14 1.42 22.74 13.91
CA ALA A 14 1.77 24.00 14.55
C ALA A 14 0.96 25.18 13.98
N ILE A 15 0.69 25.19 12.67
CA ILE A 15 -0.13 26.22 12.05
C ILE A 15 -1.59 26.08 12.49
N VAL A 16 -2.16 24.87 12.41
CA VAL A 16 -3.56 24.61 12.81
C VAL A 16 -3.80 24.99 14.27
N ALA A 17 -2.88 24.59 15.17
CA ALA A 17 -2.97 24.93 16.59
C ALA A 17 -3.03 26.45 16.84
N ASN A 18 -2.50 27.26 15.93
CA ASN A 18 -2.49 28.72 16.03
C ASN A 18 -3.68 29.43 15.35
N VAL A 19 -4.49 28.73 14.58
CA VAL A 19 -5.61 29.35 13.83
C VAL A 19 -6.65 29.98 14.75
N ASN A 20 -6.90 29.39 15.90
CA ASN A 20 -8.02 29.77 16.79
C ASN A 20 -7.63 30.39 18.11
N LYS A 21 -6.39 30.33 18.55
CA LYS A 21 -6.01 30.74 19.94
C LYS A 21 -4.93 31.82 19.91
N GLU A 22 -5.09 32.83 20.77
CA GLU A 22 -4.06 33.84 21.05
C GLU A 22 -2.85 33.24 21.80
N GLN A 23 -3.03 32.08 22.43
CA GLN A 23 -1.97 31.24 23.03
C GLN A 23 -2.22 29.78 22.68
N VAL A 24 -1.17 29.07 22.32
CA VAL A 24 -1.22 27.62 22.10
C VAL A 24 -1.55 26.94 23.41
N SER A 25 -2.63 26.18 23.44
CA SER A 25 -3.01 25.45 24.66
C SER A 25 -2.07 24.26 24.86
N ASP A 26 -1.85 23.90 26.12
CA ASP A 26 -1.16 22.68 26.52
C ASP A 26 -1.81 21.44 25.88
N ASP A 27 -3.11 21.50 25.55
CA ASP A 27 -3.87 20.45 24.85
C ASP A 27 -3.38 20.19 23.43
N SER A 28 -2.98 21.22 22.67
CA SER A 28 -2.43 21.03 21.32
C SER A 28 -1.08 20.30 21.36
N ARG A 29 -0.23 20.67 22.32
CA ARG A 29 1.06 20.00 22.55
C ARG A 29 0.87 18.57 23.04
N PHE A 30 -0.11 18.33 23.91
CA PHE A 30 -0.49 17.01 24.37
C PHE A 30 -1.00 16.13 23.20
N SER A 31 -1.87 16.70 22.34
CA SER A 31 -2.40 15.99 21.16
C SER A 31 -1.30 15.59 20.19
N VAL A 32 -0.30 16.46 19.94
CA VAL A 32 0.87 16.11 19.14
C VAL A 32 1.73 15.05 19.80
N SER A 33 1.95 15.15 21.12
CA SER A 33 2.69 14.14 21.89
C SER A 33 2.02 12.76 21.81
N ASP A 34 0.70 12.70 22.00
CA ASP A 34 -0.08 11.47 21.94
C ASP A 34 -0.05 10.86 20.51
N TYR A 35 -0.16 11.73 19.50
CA TYR A 35 0.00 11.31 18.12
C TYR A 35 1.36 10.65 17.88
N LEU A 36 2.45 11.31 18.28
CA LEU A 36 3.81 10.83 18.05
C LEU A 36 4.14 9.54 18.82
N LYS A 37 3.62 9.39 20.07
CA LYS A 37 3.78 8.18 20.88
C LYS A 37 3.19 6.94 20.24
N GLY A 38 2.23 7.09 19.34
CA GLY A 38 1.61 5.97 18.64
C GLY A 38 2.55 5.22 17.67
N PHE A 39 3.72 5.78 17.30
CA PHE A 39 4.63 5.17 16.33
C PHE A 39 6.11 5.56 16.48
N LEU A 40 6.47 6.39 17.45
CA LEU A 40 7.85 6.77 17.71
C LEU A 40 8.29 6.37 19.13
N PRO A 41 9.56 6.01 19.33
CA PRO A 41 10.13 5.85 20.66
C PRO A 41 10.24 7.21 21.38
N GLN A 42 10.21 7.20 22.70
CA GLN A 42 10.10 8.40 23.54
C GLN A 42 11.17 9.47 23.26
N ASN A 43 12.40 9.06 22.98
CA ASN A 43 13.49 9.99 22.66
C ASN A 43 13.24 10.80 21.37
N LEU A 44 12.59 10.20 20.37
CA LEU A 44 12.21 10.88 19.14
C LEU A 44 10.95 11.73 19.34
N VAL A 45 10.01 11.31 20.17
CA VAL A 45 8.85 12.12 20.56
C VAL A 45 9.32 13.45 21.16
N ASP A 46 10.26 13.41 22.12
CA ASP A 46 10.78 14.62 22.77
C ASP A 46 11.54 15.53 21.79
N TYR A 47 12.23 14.96 20.83
CA TYR A 47 12.88 15.72 19.75
C TYR A 47 11.85 16.46 18.88
N TYR A 48 10.83 15.76 18.38
CA TYR A 48 9.82 16.34 17.50
C TYR A 48 8.87 17.30 18.22
N LEU A 49 8.65 17.15 19.52
CA LEU A 49 7.95 18.15 20.31
C LEU A 49 8.72 19.47 20.42
N LYS A 50 10.06 19.42 20.53
CA LYS A 50 10.88 20.63 20.47
C LYS A 50 10.82 21.29 19.10
N VAL A 51 10.76 20.48 18.01
CA VAL A 51 10.57 21.00 16.65
C VAL A 51 9.19 21.67 16.51
N PHE A 52 8.14 21.08 17.06
CA PHE A 52 6.81 21.66 17.13
C PHE A 52 6.81 22.99 17.89
N ASP A 53 7.40 23.03 19.09
CA ASP A 53 7.52 24.24 19.90
C ASP A 53 8.30 25.34 19.16
N SER A 54 9.35 25.00 18.39
CA SER A 54 10.10 25.96 17.58
C SER A 54 9.27 26.57 16.44
N PHE A 55 8.41 25.77 15.77
CA PHE A 55 7.48 26.28 14.76
C PHE A 55 6.41 27.16 15.37
N ILE A 56 5.88 26.79 16.54
CA ILE A 56 4.95 27.63 17.29
C ILE A 56 5.60 28.99 17.59
N PHE A 57 6.79 29.01 18.14
CA PHE A 57 7.52 30.24 18.45
C PHE A 57 7.79 31.10 17.20
N GLU A 58 8.21 30.47 16.12
CA GLU A 58 8.44 31.14 14.81
C GLU A 58 7.14 31.77 14.28
N TYR A 59 5.98 31.11 14.47
CA TYR A 59 4.69 31.62 14.01
C TYR A 59 4.09 32.69 14.92
N HIS A 60 4.43 32.71 16.22
CA HIS A 60 3.99 33.75 17.16
C HIS A 60 4.85 35.02 17.12
N GLY A 61 6.15 34.89 16.80
CA GLY A 61 7.11 36.00 16.89
C GLY A 61 6.89 37.13 15.88
N ASP A 62 6.24 36.87 14.77
CA ASP A 62 6.13 37.80 13.64
C ASP A 62 4.88 38.71 13.64
N ILE A 63 4.02 38.67 14.66
CA ILE A 63 2.70 39.32 14.56
C ILE A 63 2.46 40.39 15.60
N LYS A 64 2.76 41.63 15.23
CA LYS A 64 2.36 42.84 16.02
C LYS A 64 1.08 43.52 15.54
N ASN A 65 0.45 43.15 14.39
CA ASN A 65 -0.76 43.83 13.88
C ASN A 65 -1.87 42.84 13.45
N GLN A 66 -3.06 42.98 14.01
CA GLN A 66 -4.24 42.11 13.78
C GLN A 66 -4.82 42.12 12.35
N SER A 67 -4.74 43.23 11.63
CA SER A 67 -5.29 43.31 10.26
C SER A 67 -4.43 42.61 9.17
N SER A 68 -3.17 42.35 9.47
CA SER A 68 -2.26 41.66 8.55
C SER A 68 -2.23 40.13 8.75
N ARG A 69 -2.88 39.63 9.81
CA ARG A 69 -2.83 38.21 10.22
C ARG A 69 -3.35 37.26 9.14
N GLN A 70 -4.55 37.49 8.59
CA GLN A 70 -5.17 36.56 7.66
C GLN A 70 -4.43 36.43 6.32
N SER A 71 -3.98 37.54 5.75
CA SER A 71 -3.24 37.53 4.47
C SER A 71 -1.82 36.96 4.60
N PHE A 72 -1.17 37.20 5.74
CA PHE A 72 0.20 36.72 5.97
C PHE A 72 0.23 35.21 6.28
N HIS A 73 -0.75 34.70 7.03
CA HIS A 73 -0.92 33.28 7.27
C HIS A 73 -1.21 32.50 5.96
N GLY A 74 -2.06 33.04 5.10
CA GLY A 74 -2.36 32.41 3.80
C GLY A 74 -1.14 32.27 2.89
N ILE A 75 -0.33 33.33 2.74
CA ILE A 75 0.86 33.29 1.89
C ILE A 75 1.93 32.34 2.45
N ARG A 76 2.10 32.30 3.77
CA ARG A 76 3.06 31.42 4.45
C ARG A 76 2.63 29.96 4.36
N LEU A 77 1.34 29.71 4.58
CA LEU A 77 0.72 28.38 4.39
C LEU A 77 0.97 27.87 2.96
N LEU A 78 0.67 28.69 1.96
CA LEU A 78 0.89 28.32 0.55
C LEU A 78 2.36 27.98 0.26
N LYS A 79 3.33 28.73 0.82
CA LYS A 79 4.75 28.41 0.67
C LYS A 79 5.14 27.09 1.33
N ILE A 80 4.64 26.81 2.54
CA ILE A 80 4.91 25.56 3.25
C ILE A 80 4.26 24.39 2.50
N CYS A 81 2.99 24.51 2.15
CA CYS A 81 2.28 23.49 1.40
C CYS A 81 2.90 23.25 0.01
N SER A 82 3.37 24.28 -0.70
CA SER A 82 4.07 24.11 -1.96
C SER A 82 5.36 23.30 -1.77
N LYS A 83 6.17 23.64 -0.76
CA LYS A 83 7.40 22.91 -0.45
C LYS A 83 7.12 21.44 -0.08
N ILE A 84 6.06 21.20 0.69
CA ILE A 84 5.59 19.84 1.04
C ILE A 84 5.11 19.10 -0.21
N ASN A 85 4.40 19.80 -1.10
CA ASN A 85 3.84 19.26 -2.33
C ASN A 85 4.90 18.68 -3.26
N ASP A 86 6.08 19.32 -3.32
CA ASP A 86 7.21 18.86 -4.11
C ASP A 86 7.95 17.65 -3.50
N GLN A 87 7.79 17.44 -2.19
CA GLN A 87 8.49 16.37 -1.45
C GLN A 87 7.65 15.12 -1.23
N LEU A 88 6.33 15.21 -1.29
CA LEU A 88 5.43 14.12 -0.97
C LEU A 88 4.76 13.50 -2.20
N LEU A 89 4.66 12.17 -2.19
CA LEU A 89 3.82 11.44 -3.15
C LEU A 89 2.34 11.73 -2.88
N GLN A 90 1.48 11.61 -3.91
CA GLN A 90 0.05 11.87 -3.75
C GLN A 90 -0.58 11.04 -2.63
N SER A 91 -0.24 9.76 -2.49
CA SER A 91 -0.70 8.91 -1.39
C SER A 91 -0.32 9.44 0.00
N GLN A 92 0.86 10.06 0.13
CA GLN A 92 1.33 10.65 1.39
C GLN A 92 0.55 11.91 1.76
N LYS A 93 0.09 12.68 0.77
CA LYS A 93 -0.73 13.87 0.99
C LYS A 93 -2.09 13.53 1.60
N TYR A 94 -2.70 12.41 1.20
CA TYR A 94 -3.92 11.92 1.85
C TYR A 94 -3.68 11.46 3.28
N ILE A 95 -2.52 10.88 3.58
CA ILE A 95 -2.14 10.57 4.97
C ILE A 95 -2.07 11.86 5.79
N VAL A 96 -1.42 12.90 5.26
CA VAL A 96 -1.36 14.23 5.91
C VAL A 96 -2.76 14.79 6.12
N LEU A 97 -3.64 14.72 5.11
CA LEU A 97 -5.02 15.19 5.23
C LEU A 97 -5.78 14.46 6.35
N ILE A 98 -5.74 13.15 6.37
CA ILE A 98 -6.42 12.34 7.41
C ILE A 98 -5.89 12.68 8.80
N GLU A 99 -4.58 12.84 8.95
CA GLU A 99 -3.99 13.17 10.24
C GLU A 99 -4.32 14.60 10.69
N LEU A 100 -4.41 15.57 9.77
CA LEU A 100 -4.89 16.91 10.08
C LEU A 100 -6.35 16.90 10.53
N LEU A 101 -7.21 16.16 9.84
CA LEU A 101 -8.63 16.01 10.22
C LEU A 101 -8.76 15.33 11.60
N GLN A 102 -7.96 14.32 11.89
CA GLN A 102 -7.92 13.68 13.21
C GLN A 102 -7.42 14.65 14.30
N PHE A 103 -6.46 15.48 13.95
CA PHE A 103 -5.90 16.46 14.89
C PHE A 103 -6.96 17.51 15.30
N ILE A 104 -7.69 18.09 14.33
CA ILE A 104 -8.75 19.05 14.66
C ILE A 104 -9.94 18.39 15.39
N LYS A 105 -10.26 17.12 15.08
CA LYS A 105 -11.32 16.36 15.78
C LYS A 105 -11.03 16.15 17.27
N ARG A 106 -9.76 16.08 17.68
CA ARG A 106 -9.36 15.91 19.09
C ARG A 106 -9.47 17.17 19.93
N GLY A 107 -9.62 18.35 19.31
CA GLY A 107 -9.86 19.59 20.02
C GLY A 107 -11.22 19.57 20.74
N GLU A 108 -11.41 20.46 21.73
CA GLU A 108 -12.67 20.56 22.49
C GLU A 108 -13.86 20.90 21.59
N SER A 109 -13.63 21.68 20.51
CA SER A 109 -14.64 22.03 19.52
C SER A 109 -13.95 22.29 18.18
N VAL A 110 -14.49 21.69 17.11
CA VAL A 110 -14.03 21.95 15.75
C VAL A 110 -14.62 23.26 15.26
N THR A 111 -13.79 24.18 14.80
CA THR A 111 -14.23 25.48 14.29
C THR A 111 -14.24 25.51 12.77
N ASP A 112 -15.09 26.36 12.18
CA ASP A 112 -15.14 26.56 10.73
C ASP A 112 -13.78 27.00 10.16
N LYS A 113 -13.02 27.80 10.92
CA LYS A 113 -11.68 28.24 10.52
C LYS A 113 -10.68 27.09 10.40
N GLU A 114 -10.73 26.10 11.27
CA GLU A 114 -9.89 24.90 11.19
C GLU A 114 -10.26 24.05 10.00
N ILE A 115 -11.56 23.91 9.72
CA ILE A 115 -12.04 23.20 8.53
C ILE A 115 -11.59 23.91 7.25
N ASP A 116 -11.78 25.22 7.16
CA ASP A 116 -11.35 26.04 6.02
C ASP A 116 -9.83 25.96 5.80
N PHE A 117 -9.06 25.94 6.89
CA PHE A 117 -7.63 25.73 6.82
C PHE A 117 -7.28 24.37 6.18
N VAL A 118 -7.90 23.26 6.66
CA VAL A 118 -7.62 21.92 6.14
C VAL A 118 -8.12 21.78 4.69
N LYS A 119 -9.22 22.45 4.32
CA LYS A 119 -9.67 22.55 2.91
C LYS A 119 -8.63 23.23 2.04
N THR A 120 -8.07 24.36 2.49
CA THR A 120 -7.01 25.07 1.76
C THR A 120 -5.76 24.18 1.57
N VAL A 121 -5.38 23.40 2.59
CA VAL A 121 -4.29 22.43 2.47
C VAL A 121 -4.62 21.36 1.42
N ALA A 122 -5.84 20.84 1.41
CA ALA A 122 -6.29 19.83 0.45
C ALA A 122 -6.26 20.38 -1.00
N GLU A 123 -6.69 21.61 -1.23
CA GLU A 123 -6.62 22.29 -2.53
C GLU A 123 -5.19 22.40 -3.05
N VAL A 124 -4.25 22.83 -2.19
CA VAL A 124 -2.83 22.94 -2.56
C VAL A 124 -2.23 21.56 -2.85
N PHE A 125 -2.68 20.51 -2.17
CA PHE A 125 -2.28 19.13 -2.41
C PHE A 125 -2.94 18.52 -3.65
N LYS A 126 -3.80 19.28 -4.35
CA LYS A 126 -4.57 18.82 -5.50
C LYS A 126 -5.46 17.61 -5.17
N ILE A 127 -6.07 17.66 -4.00
CA ILE A 127 -7.11 16.71 -3.57
C ILE A 127 -8.45 17.33 -3.99
N GLU A 128 -9.25 16.58 -4.71
CA GLU A 128 -10.57 17.05 -5.19
C GLU A 128 -11.53 17.25 -4.01
N GLU A 129 -12.46 18.21 -4.12
CA GLU A 129 -13.42 18.53 -3.05
C GLU A 129 -14.24 17.30 -2.63
N HIS A 130 -14.70 16.53 -3.57
CA HIS A 130 -15.41 15.28 -3.33
C HIS A 130 -14.57 14.28 -2.50
N GLU A 131 -13.27 14.14 -2.77
CA GLU A 131 -12.37 13.25 -2.01
C GLU A 131 -12.07 13.80 -0.62
N PHE A 132 -11.98 15.13 -0.49
CA PHE A 132 -11.92 15.80 0.81
C PHE A 132 -13.15 15.46 1.66
N ASP A 133 -14.35 15.59 1.09
CA ASP A 133 -15.61 15.31 1.77
C ASP A 133 -15.70 13.84 2.23
N ILE A 134 -15.25 12.90 1.41
CA ILE A 134 -15.17 11.48 1.80
C ILE A 134 -14.23 11.29 2.98
N CYS A 135 -13.04 11.88 2.95
CA CYS A 135 -12.07 11.81 4.05
C CYS A 135 -12.61 12.46 5.32
N PHE A 136 -13.26 13.63 5.20
CA PHE A 136 -13.90 14.33 6.30
C PHE A 136 -14.99 13.46 6.94
N GLN A 137 -15.91 12.96 6.15
CA GLN A 137 -16.97 12.07 6.63
C GLN A 137 -16.39 10.83 7.31
N PHE A 138 -15.34 10.22 6.73
CA PHE A 138 -14.72 9.04 7.32
C PHE A 138 -14.08 9.30 8.69
N VAL A 139 -13.49 10.47 8.91
CA VAL A 139 -12.91 10.84 10.19
C VAL A 139 -13.99 11.19 11.20
N PHE A 140 -14.97 12.02 10.82
CA PHE A 140 -15.92 12.62 11.77
C PHE A 140 -17.17 11.79 12.05
N HIS A 141 -17.63 10.98 11.09
CA HIS A 141 -18.85 10.18 11.22
C HIS A 141 -18.56 8.70 11.52
N SER A 142 -19.61 7.98 11.89
CA SER A 142 -19.55 6.57 12.28
C SER A 142 -20.54 5.70 11.50
N ASP A 143 -21.39 6.29 10.65
CA ASP A 143 -22.37 5.58 9.83
C ASP A 143 -22.01 5.70 8.35
N PHE A 144 -21.68 4.55 7.72
CA PHE A 144 -21.24 4.45 6.33
C PHE A 144 -22.14 3.55 5.49
N LYS A 145 -23.35 3.26 5.94
CA LYS A 145 -24.29 2.27 5.33
C LYS A 145 -24.58 2.48 3.84
N LYS A 146 -24.34 3.67 3.31
CA LYS A 146 -24.59 4.02 1.90
C LYS A 146 -23.34 4.40 1.10
N SER A 147 -22.16 4.31 1.69
CA SER A 147 -20.94 4.71 1.01
C SER A 147 -20.43 3.59 0.09
N LYS A 148 -20.18 3.94 -1.18
CA LYS A 148 -19.55 3.02 -2.15
C LYS A 148 -18.04 2.84 -1.91
N ASP A 149 -17.44 3.74 -1.15
CA ASP A 149 -15.99 3.82 -0.93
C ASP A 149 -15.56 3.21 0.41
N VAL A 150 -16.53 2.78 1.24
CA VAL A 150 -16.28 2.17 2.55
C VAL A 150 -16.77 0.73 2.57
N LEU A 151 -15.90 -0.20 2.97
CA LEU A 151 -16.22 -1.59 3.29
C LEU A 151 -16.43 -1.70 4.79
N THR A 152 -17.52 -2.32 5.20
CA THR A 152 -17.80 -2.62 6.61
C THR A 152 -17.50 -4.08 6.92
N LEU A 153 -16.78 -4.34 8.01
CA LEU A 153 -16.51 -5.66 8.55
C LEU A 153 -17.17 -5.73 9.93
N GLY A 154 -18.13 -6.63 10.11
CA GLY A 154 -18.90 -6.74 11.36
C GLY A 154 -19.66 -8.06 11.46
N CYS A 155 -20.34 -8.28 12.59
CA CYS A 155 -21.12 -9.52 12.84
C CYS A 155 -22.62 -9.37 12.55
N ASN A 156 -23.13 -8.20 12.15
CA ASN A 156 -24.56 -7.98 11.93
C ASN A 156 -24.99 -8.48 10.56
N THR A 157 -25.82 -9.52 10.55
CA THR A 157 -26.41 -10.11 9.33
C THR A 157 -27.51 -9.24 8.70
N GLU A 158 -28.13 -8.33 9.44
CA GLU A 158 -29.15 -7.43 8.94
C GLU A 158 -28.61 -6.35 7.98
N GLU A 159 -27.30 -6.13 7.95
CA GLU A 159 -26.63 -5.19 7.04
C GLU A 159 -26.22 -5.83 5.70
N GLN A 160 -26.33 -7.17 5.57
CA GLN A 160 -25.97 -7.89 4.34
C GLN A 160 -26.87 -7.57 3.14
N ASP A 161 -28.11 -7.15 3.38
CA ASP A 161 -29.11 -7.00 2.29
C ASP A 161 -29.01 -5.69 1.51
N THR A 162 -28.13 -4.76 1.85
CA THR A 162 -28.15 -3.41 1.27
C THR A 162 -26.89 -2.97 0.52
N THR A 163 -25.73 -3.62 0.69
CA THR A 163 -24.50 -3.24 -0.03
C THR A 163 -23.59 -4.43 -0.29
N ASP A 164 -23.04 -4.52 -1.51
CA ASP A 164 -22.02 -5.51 -1.93
C ASP A 164 -20.69 -5.39 -1.15
N LYS A 165 -20.57 -4.41 -0.23
CA LYS A 165 -19.35 -4.08 0.52
C LYS A 165 -19.49 -4.36 2.01
N PHE A 166 -19.88 -5.57 2.32
CA PHE A 166 -19.89 -6.12 3.67
C PHE A 166 -19.03 -7.40 3.73
N LEU A 167 -18.25 -7.54 4.80
CA LEU A 167 -17.54 -8.78 5.12
C LEU A 167 -17.96 -9.24 6.51
N LEU A 168 -18.56 -10.41 6.58
CA LEU A 168 -18.98 -10.99 7.85
C LEU A 168 -17.76 -11.39 8.70
N THR A 169 -17.71 -10.90 9.93
CA THR A 169 -16.72 -11.31 10.93
C THR A 169 -17.46 -11.87 12.13
N GLU A 170 -17.33 -13.18 12.35
CA GLU A 170 -17.94 -13.81 13.52
C GLU A 170 -17.30 -13.29 14.81
N ASN A 171 -18.13 -13.02 15.85
CA ASN A 171 -17.72 -12.67 17.21
C ASN A 171 -17.01 -11.32 17.42
N LEU A 172 -17.00 -10.40 16.47
CA LEU A 172 -16.44 -9.06 16.67
C LEU A 172 -17.47 -8.14 17.34
N SER A 173 -17.09 -7.50 18.45
CA SER A 173 -17.89 -6.45 19.09
C SER A 173 -17.64 -5.11 18.40
N GLY A 174 -18.61 -4.65 17.61
CA GLY A 174 -18.50 -3.46 16.78
C GLY A 174 -18.06 -3.73 15.34
N ASN A 175 -17.72 -2.68 14.62
CA ASN A 175 -17.41 -2.73 13.19
C ASN A 175 -16.04 -2.16 12.88
N ILE A 176 -15.37 -2.76 11.89
CA ILE A 176 -14.19 -2.18 11.25
C ILE A 176 -14.64 -1.60 9.92
N PHE A 177 -14.31 -0.35 9.68
CA PHE A 177 -14.57 0.35 8.43
C PHE A 177 -13.29 0.53 7.66
N CYS A 178 -13.28 0.19 6.37
CA CYS A 178 -12.15 0.36 5.48
C CYS A 178 -12.54 1.29 4.34
N LEU A 179 -11.97 2.48 4.30
CA LEU A 179 -12.12 3.44 3.21
C LEU A 179 -11.11 3.16 2.12
N TYR A 180 -11.54 3.15 0.87
CA TYR A 180 -10.70 3.06 -0.31
C TYR A 180 -10.77 4.34 -1.14
N LEU A 181 -9.64 4.98 -1.36
CA LEU A 181 -9.48 6.08 -2.30
C LEU A 181 -8.80 5.55 -3.56
N SER A 182 -9.54 5.59 -4.68
CA SER A 182 -9.12 4.97 -5.94
C SER A 182 -7.90 5.66 -6.56
N GLN A 183 -7.81 6.96 -6.44
CA GLN A 183 -6.64 7.76 -6.78
C GLN A 183 -6.19 8.49 -5.50
N PRO A 184 -5.10 8.10 -4.88
CA PRO A 184 -3.90 7.37 -5.33
C PRO A 184 -3.85 5.86 -4.96
N SER A 185 -4.96 5.17 -4.85
CA SER A 185 -5.06 3.75 -4.48
C SER A 185 -4.53 3.48 -3.07
N VAL A 186 -5.15 4.13 -2.09
CA VAL A 186 -4.80 4.06 -0.67
C VAL A 186 -5.99 3.58 0.15
N PHE A 187 -5.72 2.78 1.19
CA PHE A 187 -6.75 2.34 2.12
C PHE A 187 -6.50 2.93 3.50
N PHE A 188 -7.59 3.31 4.17
CA PHE A 188 -7.60 3.67 5.58
C PHE A 188 -8.56 2.76 6.34
N MET A 189 -8.25 2.46 7.59
CA MET A 189 -9.15 1.70 8.45
C MET A 189 -9.49 2.47 9.72
N LYS A 190 -10.69 2.24 10.23
CA LYS A 190 -11.20 2.77 11.49
C LYS A 190 -11.99 1.69 12.21
N TYR A 191 -11.74 1.50 13.49
CA TYR A 191 -12.46 0.55 14.32
C TYR A 191 -13.42 1.27 15.26
N MET A 192 -14.65 0.77 15.34
CA MET A 192 -15.70 1.25 16.22
C MET A 192 -16.21 0.08 17.04
N GLY A 193 -15.59 -0.15 18.19
CA GLY A 193 -15.96 -1.24 19.07
C GLY A 193 -15.10 -1.30 20.34
N SER A 194 -15.33 -2.33 21.16
CA SER A 194 -14.67 -2.49 22.46
C SER A 194 -13.65 -3.63 22.51
N ASP A 195 -13.52 -4.41 21.45
CA ASP A 195 -12.58 -5.52 21.41
C ASP A 195 -11.15 -5.05 21.16
N ILE A 196 -10.19 -5.86 21.60
CA ILE A 196 -8.77 -5.62 21.31
C ILE A 196 -8.49 -6.07 19.88
N ILE A 197 -8.07 -5.13 19.05
CA ILE A 197 -7.68 -5.36 17.66
C ILE A 197 -6.24 -4.89 17.46
N TYR A 198 -5.51 -5.63 16.66
CA TYR A 198 -4.14 -5.30 16.26
C TYR A 198 -4.05 -5.09 14.74
N LEU A 199 -3.43 -3.98 14.34
CA LEU A 199 -3.00 -3.73 12.98
C LEU A 199 -1.48 -3.91 12.92
N ASN A 200 -0.99 -4.88 12.15
CA ASN A 200 0.46 -5.18 12.06
C ASN A 200 1.13 -5.32 13.43
N ASN A 201 0.48 -6.03 14.38
CA ASN A 201 0.88 -6.22 15.77
C ASN A 201 0.84 -4.97 16.68
N HIS A 202 0.40 -3.80 16.18
CA HIS A 202 0.16 -2.61 17.00
C HIS A 202 -1.31 -2.53 17.42
N ASN A 203 -1.55 -2.18 18.68
CA ASN A 203 -2.90 -2.04 19.20
C ASN A 203 -3.64 -0.91 18.46
N VAL A 204 -4.88 -1.18 18.05
CA VAL A 204 -5.76 -0.23 17.38
C VAL A 204 -6.65 0.45 18.42
N LEU A 205 -6.53 1.77 18.51
CA LEU A 205 -7.42 2.58 19.36
C LEU A 205 -8.76 2.78 18.64
N PRO A 206 -9.91 2.62 19.33
CA PRO A 206 -11.21 2.91 18.76
C PRO A 206 -11.31 4.35 18.22
N GLU A 207 -12.10 4.53 17.17
CA GLU A 207 -12.37 5.81 16.49
C GLU A 207 -11.17 6.43 15.76
N ARG A 208 -9.97 5.95 15.96
CA ARG A 208 -8.79 6.44 15.28
C ARG A 208 -8.70 5.83 13.88
N VAL A 209 -8.31 6.66 12.91
CA VAL A 209 -8.06 6.22 11.52
C VAL A 209 -6.59 5.83 11.36
N TYR A 210 -6.36 4.70 10.72
CA TYR A 210 -5.04 4.15 10.46
C TYR A 210 -4.85 3.91 8.97
N LEU A 211 -3.62 4.10 8.49
CA LEU A 211 -3.24 3.66 7.16
C LEU A 211 -3.27 2.13 7.10
N PHE A 212 -3.96 1.59 6.09
CA PHE A 212 -4.02 0.17 5.82
C PHE A 212 -3.30 -0.12 4.49
N ASP A 213 -2.00 -0.38 4.56
CA ASP A 213 -1.12 -0.51 3.38
C ASP A 213 -0.97 -1.97 2.95
N THR A 214 -0.40 -2.17 1.76
CA THR A 214 -0.09 -3.50 1.21
C THR A 214 0.75 -4.32 2.19
N GLY A 215 0.30 -5.55 2.46
CA GLY A 215 0.93 -6.44 3.44
C GLY A 215 0.40 -6.29 4.86
N SER A 216 -0.50 -5.32 5.11
CA SER A 216 -1.13 -5.16 6.42
C SER A 216 -2.06 -6.34 6.76
N SER A 217 -2.16 -6.62 8.04
CA SER A 217 -3.09 -7.61 8.59
C SER A 217 -3.77 -7.08 9.85
N ILE A 218 -5.07 -7.38 9.96
CA ILE A 218 -5.89 -7.11 11.15
C ILE A 218 -6.03 -8.41 11.92
N ARG A 219 -5.72 -8.37 13.21
CA ARG A 219 -5.79 -9.54 14.09
C ARG A 219 -6.56 -9.23 15.36
N SER A 220 -7.32 -10.21 15.86
CA SER A 220 -7.94 -10.20 17.17
C SER A 220 -8.06 -11.64 17.67
N PRO A 221 -8.08 -11.88 18.99
CA PRO A 221 -8.34 -13.22 19.53
C PRO A 221 -9.71 -13.81 19.13
N LYS A 222 -10.64 -12.95 18.67
CA LYS A 222 -12.03 -13.33 18.39
C LYS A 222 -12.33 -13.56 16.91
N ILE A 223 -11.45 -13.13 15.99
CA ILE A 223 -11.67 -13.22 14.56
C ILE A 223 -10.49 -13.87 13.85
N ASN A 224 -10.75 -14.50 12.73
CA ASN A 224 -9.69 -14.92 11.82
C ASN A 224 -8.90 -13.72 11.32
N THR A 225 -7.58 -13.90 11.10
CA THR A 225 -6.74 -12.83 10.58
C THR A 225 -7.26 -12.35 9.22
N ILE A 226 -7.50 -11.05 9.10
CA ILE A 226 -7.94 -10.39 7.87
C ILE A 226 -6.74 -9.73 7.24
N TYR A 227 -6.45 -10.07 5.99
CA TYR A 227 -5.32 -9.54 5.25
C TYR A 227 -5.74 -8.41 4.31
N TYR A 228 -4.80 -7.57 3.93
CA TYR A 228 -4.98 -6.50 2.93
C TYR A 228 -5.70 -7.00 1.67
N ASN A 229 -5.32 -8.20 1.18
CA ASN A 229 -5.91 -8.77 -0.02
C ASN A 229 -7.39 -9.13 0.12
N ASP A 230 -7.85 -9.48 1.32
CA ASP A 230 -9.26 -9.83 1.56
C ASP A 230 -10.15 -8.59 1.43
N ILE A 231 -9.63 -7.44 1.88
CA ILE A 231 -10.30 -6.14 1.79
C ILE A 231 -10.20 -5.58 0.37
N SER A 232 -9.00 -5.55 -0.21
CA SER A 232 -8.77 -4.95 -1.53
C SER A 232 -9.57 -5.64 -2.64
N LYS A 233 -9.75 -6.96 -2.57
CA LYS A 233 -10.59 -7.72 -3.51
C LYS A 233 -12.04 -7.22 -3.56
N LYS A 234 -12.60 -6.80 -2.42
CA LYS A 234 -13.99 -6.31 -2.35
C LYS A 234 -14.18 -4.97 -3.08
N PHE A 235 -13.14 -4.15 -3.18
CA PHE A 235 -13.17 -2.89 -3.91
C PHE A 235 -12.81 -3.06 -5.39
N ILE A 236 -11.90 -3.97 -5.68
CA ILE A 236 -11.42 -4.23 -7.04
C ILE A 236 -12.50 -4.92 -7.88
N HIS A 237 -13.40 -5.72 -7.27
CA HIS A 237 -14.53 -6.32 -7.97
C HIS A 237 -15.60 -5.32 -8.46
N SER A 238 -15.65 -4.13 -7.90
CA SER A 238 -16.58 -3.07 -8.36
C SER A 238 -15.97 -2.10 -9.39
N ALA A 239 -14.65 -2.04 -9.51
CA ALA A 239 -13.96 -1.36 -10.59
C ALA A 239 -13.60 -2.45 -11.61
N SER A 240 -13.99 -2.30 -12.87
CA SER A 240 -13.77 -3.17 -14.03
C SER A 240 -12.30 -3.62 -14.24
N PHE A 241 -11.68 -4.16 -13.21
CA PHE A 241 -10.38 -4.78 -13.27
C PHE A 241 -10.51 -6.19 -13.81
N LEU A 242 -10.28 -6.23 -15.13
CA LEU A 242 -9.73 -7.37 -15.83
C LEU A 242 -10.27 -8.71 -15.32
N ASN A 243 -11.41 -9.11 -15.81
CA ASN A 243 -11.72 -10.51 -15.96
C ASN A 243 -10.64 -11.12 -16.87
N LEU A 244 -9.40 -11.25 -16.32
CA LEU A 244 -8.37 -11.97 -17.03
C LEU A 244 -8.81 -13.41 -17.10
N THR A 245 -8.97 -13.90 -18.30
CA THR A 245 -9.19 -15.31 -18.56
C THR A 245 -7.87 -15.90 -19.08
N PHE A 246 -7.35 -16.85 -18.34
CA PHE A 246 -6.24 -17.68 -18.76
C PHE A 246 -6.78 -18.96 -19.37
N CYS A 247 -6.45 -19.23 -20.63
CA CYS A 247 -6.97 -20.37 -21.35
C CYS A 247 -5.83 -21.14 -22.02
N ALA A 248 -5.76 -22.43 -21.75
CA ALA A 248 -4.93 -23.40 -22.47
C ALA A 248 -5.87 -24.36 -23.21
N GLU A 249 -5.74 -24.48 -24.51
CA GLU A 249 -6.58 -25.31 -25.37
C GLU A 249 -5.77 -26.40 -26.06
N ASN A 250 -6.03 -27.66 -25.74
CA ASN A 250 -5.46 -28.87 -26.35
C ASN A 250 -3.92 -28.83 -26.46
N VAL A 251 -3.27 -28.31 -25.42
CA VAL A 251 -1.81 -28.12 -25.39
C VAL A 251 -1.12 -29.47 -25.34
N SER A 252 -0.28 -29.73 -26.35
CA SER A 252 0.52 -30.94 -26.43
C SER A 252 1.99 -30.56 -26.72
N TYR A 253 2.91 -31.26 -26.06
CA TYR A 253 4.33 -31.08 -26.21
C TYR A 253 5.06 -32.43 -26.02
N LEU A 254 5.89 -32.78 -26.95
CA LEU A 254 6.71 -33.99 -26.89
C LEU A 254 8.19 -33.64 -27.02
N TYR A 255 9.02 -34.20 -26.16
CA TYR A 255 10.47 -34.06 -26.28
C TYR A 255 10.97 -34.84 -27.51
N LYS A 256 11.92 -34.27 -28.24
CA LYS A 256 12.52 -34.92 -29.43
C LYS A 256 13.11 -36.29 -29.04
N GLY A 257 12.68 -37.34 -29.73
CA GLY A 257 13.14 -38.70 -29.49
C GLY A 257 12.51 -39.44 -28.31
N ASN A 258 11.52 -38.86 -27.62
CA ASN A 258 10.87 -39.48 -26.47
C ASN A 258 9.34 -39.49 -26.63
N ALA A 259 8.70 -40.58 -26.15
CA ALA A 259 7.25 -40.66 -26.04
C ALA A 259 6.69 -39.82 -24.89
N ASN A 260 7.56 -39.27 -24.04
CA ASN A 260 7.18 -38.52 -22.85
C ASN A 260 6.93 -37.06 -23.17
N GLY A 261 5.87 -36.49 -22.60
CA GLY A 261 5.48 -35.11 -22.78
C GLY A 261 4.11 -34.81 -22.21
N ILE A 262 3.58 -33.65 -22.55
CA ILE A 262 2.20 -33.24 -22.22
C ILE A 262 1.31 -33.58 -23.42
N ARG A 263 0.13 -34.15 -23.15
CA ARG A 263 -0.84 -34.53 -24.19
C ARG A 263 -2.20 -33.98 -23.87
N ASP A 264 -2.79 -33.27 -24.83
CA ASP A 264 -4.18 -32.77 -24.84
C ASP A 264 -4.60 -32.08 -23.54
N PHE A 265 -3.72 -31.25 -22.95
CA PHE A 265 -4.00 -30.50 -21.76
C PHE A 265 -4.86 -29.28 -22.08
N SER A 266 -6.00 -29.14 -21.38
CA SER A 266 -6.87 -27.99 -21.48
C SER A 266 -7.21 -27.48 -20.10
N LEU A 267 -7.19 -26.14 -19.94
CA LEU A 267 -7.51 -25.44 -18.68
C LEU A 267 -8.06 -24.06 -19.02
N THR A 268 -9.14 -23.66 -18.36
CA THR A 268 -9.66 -22.30 -18.44
C THR A 268 -9.89 -21.78 -17.03
N GLU A 269 -9.22 -20.69 -16.67
CA GLU A 269 -9.31 -20.12 -15.35
C GLU A 269 -9.47 -18.59 -15.43
N ARG A 270 -10.12 -18.02 -14.43
CA ARG A 270 -10.31 -16.58 -14.28
C ARG A 270 -9.32 -16.00 -13.27
N SER A 271 -9.07 -14.69 -13.39
CA SER A 271 -8.25 -13.96 -12.42
C SER A 271 -8.72 -14.17 -10.97
N GLY A 272 -7.77 -14.21 -10.03
CA GLY A 272 -8.02 -14.39 -8.61
C GLY A 272 -7.95 -15.83 -8.11
N ASN A 273 -7.82 -16.82 -8.99
CA ASN A 273 -7.69 -18.23 -8.61
C ASN A 273 -6.23 -18.62 -8.37
N LEU A 274 -6.00 -19.46 -7.36
CA LEU A 274 -4.73 -20.13 -7.12
C LEU A 274 -4.83 -21.57 -7.65
N ILE A 275 -3.96 -21.93 -8.60
CA ILE A 275 -3.95 -23.24 -9.24
C ILE A 275 -2.77 -24.05 -8.72
N GLY A 276 -3.04 -25.19 -8.10
CA GLY A 276 -2.03 -26.16 -7.66
C GLY A 276 -1.78 -27.25 -8.69
N ILE A 277 -0.53 -27.43 -9.14
CA ILE A 277 -0.14 -28.55 -10.02
C ILE A 277 0.55 -29.61 -9.18
N MET A 278 -0.08 -30.77 -8.99
CA MET A 278 0.41 -31.87 -8.17
C MET A 278 0.70 -33.11 -9.02
N GLY A 279 1.57 -33.97 -8.53
CA GLY A 279 1.92 -35.24 -9.16
C GLY A 279 3.31 -35.72 -8.76
N VAL A 280 3.63 -36.98 -9.07
CA VAL A 280 4.93 -37.61 -8.78
C VAL A 280 6.08 -36.92 -9.50
N SER A 281 7.32 -37.16 -9.04
CA SER A 281 8.50 -36.61 -9.74
C SER A 281 8.58 -37.15 -11.16
N GLY A 282 8.95 -36.30 -12.14
CA GLY A 282 9.09 -36.67 -13.54
C GLY A 282 7.80 -36.67 -14.36
N VAL A 283 6.60 -36.46 -13.77
CA VAL A 283 5.33 -36.49 -14.50
C VAL A 283 5.11 -35.33 -15.48
N GLY A 284 6.02 -34.34 -15.52
CA GLY A 284 5.94 -33.23 -16.47
C GLY A 284 5.42 -31.91 -15.89
N LYS A 285 5.32 -31.77 -14.55
CA LYS A 285 4.84 -30.52 -13.90
C LYS A 285 5.60 -29.26 -14.36
N SER A 286 6.93 -29.33 -14.36
CA SER A 286 7.78 -28.20 -14.79
C SER A 286 7.65 -27.92 -16.28
N THR A 287 7.46 -28.98 -17.11
CA THR A 287 7.21 -28.86 -18.56
C THR A 287 5.87 -28.13 -18.79
N LEU A 288 4.82 -28.54 -18.08
CA LEU A 288 3.52 -27.88 -18.15
C LEU A 288 3.62 -26.40 -17.75
N LEU A 289 4.29 -26.10 -16.63
CA LEU A 289 4.46 -24.72 -16.18
C LEU A 289 5.23 -23.87 -17.20
N ASN A 290 6.27 -24.42 -17.82
CA ASN A 290 7.03 -23.74 -18.89
C ASN A 290 6.20 -23.53 -20.16
N LEU A 291 5.30 -24.44 -20.51
CA LEU A 291 4.33 -24.25 -21.59
C LEU A 291 3.35 -23.14 -21.24
N LEU A 292 2.71 -23.22 -20.09
CA LEU A 292 1.72 -22.23 -19.66
C LEU A 292 2.30 -20.82 -19.50
N SER A 293 3.58 -20.70 -19.15
CA SER A 293 4.27 -19.40 -19.03
C SER A 293 4.85 -18.85 -20.34
N GLY A 294 4.74 -19.57 -21.46
CA GLY A 294 5.28 -19.13 -22.75
C GLY A 294 6.78 -19.42 -22.96
N LYS A 295 7.47 -20.09 -22.01
CA LYS A 295 8.89 -20.45 -22.13
C LYS A 295 9.14 -21.59 -23.09
N LEU A 296 8.19 -22.52 -23.23
CA LEU A 296 8.20 -23.62 -24.21
C LEU A 296 7.02 -23.44 -25.17
N ILE A 297 7.29 -23.61 -26.46
CA ILE A 297 6.27 -23.55 -27.51
C ILE A 297 5.64 -24.92 -27.66
N PRO A 298 4.30 -25.08 -27.55
CA PRO A 298 3.64 -26.36 -27.72
C PRO A 298 3.71 -26.84 -29.17
N ALA A 299 3.74 -28.18 -29.37
CA ALA A 299 3.65 -28.78 -30.69
C ALA A 299 2.22 -28.68 -31.27
N LYS A 300 1.22 -28.70 -30.39
CA LYS A 300 -0.20 -28.51 -30.72
C LYS A 300 -0.88 -27.70 -29.61
N GLY A 301 -2.00 -27.07 -29.96
CA GLY A 301 -2.77 -26.26 -29.03
C GLY A 301 -2.22 -24.83 -28.88
N LEU A 302 -2.79 -24.08 -27.96
CA LEU A 302 -2.44 -22.69 -27.70
C LEU A 302 -2.72 -22.30 -26.27
N VAL A 303 -2.02 -21.25 -25.80
CA VAL A 303 -2.27 -20.61 -24.51
C VAL A 303 -2.59 -19.15 -24.77
N LYS A 304 -3.66 -18.66 -24.16
CA LYS A 304 -4.15 -17.28 -24.28
C LYS A 304 -4.33 -16.62 -22.93
N ILE A 305 -4.16 -15.32 -22.91
CA ILE A 305 -4.62 -14.44 -21.82
C ILE A 305 -5.50 -13.38 -22.47
N ASN A 306 -6.81 -13.35 -22.10
CA ASN A 306 -7.80 -12.46 -22.73
C ASN A 306 -7.72 -12.48 -24.28
N ASP A 307 -7.82 -13.64 -24.87
CA ASP A 307 -7.74 -13.86 -26.34
C ASP A 307 -6.39 -13.53 -26.99
N VAL A 308 -5.41 -12.99 -26.28
CA VAL A 308 -4.07 -12.73 -26.78
C VAL A 308 -3.22 -14.00 -26.66
N ASN A 309 -2.67 -14.46 -27.77
CA ASN A 309 -1.86 -15.68 -27.79
C ASN A 309 -0.47 -15.43 -27.20
N VAL A 310 -0.12 -16.20 -26.16
CA VAL A 310 1.14 -16.06 -25.40
C VAL A 310 2.38 -16.24 -26.26
N TYR A 311 2.31 -17.08 -27.30
CA TYR A 311 3.47 -17.43 -28.15
C TYR A 311 3.60 -16.55 -29.38
N ARG A 312 2.50 -16.04 -29.93
CA ARG A 312 2.49 -15.27 -31.18
C ARG A 312 2.63 -13.77 -30.93
N GLU A 313 2.11 -13.30 -29.82
CA GLU A 313 2.06 -11.87 -29.48
C GLU A 313 2.97 -11.56 -28.27
N THR A 314 4.22 -12.03 -28.35
CA THR A 314 5.20 -11.93 -27.27
C THR A 314 5.44 -10.50 -26.80
N ASP A 315 5.35 -9.51 -27.69
CA ASP A 315 5.53 -8.10 -27.31
C ASP A 315 4.38 -7.58 -26.44
N LYS A 316 3.16 -8.05 -26.68
CA LYS A 316 2.00 -7.72 -25.83
C LYS A 316 2.04 -8.46 -24.49
N MET A 317 2.74 -9.60 -24.43
CA MET A 317 2.87 -10.43 -23.23
C MET A 317 4.05 -10.04 -22.32
N LYS A 318 4.96 -9.20 -22.81
CA LYS A 318 6.08 -8.72 -21.99
C LYS A 318 5.57 -8.04 -20.72
N GLY A 319 6.04 -8.51 -19.55
CA GLY A 319 5.65 -7.98 -18.25
C GLY A 319 4.25 -8.40 -17.75
N ILE A 320 3.48 -9.21 -18.48
CA ILE A 320 2.17 -9.73 -18.04
C ILE A 320 2.34 -11.01 -17.22
N ILE A 321 3.25 -11.89 -17.63
CA ILE A 321 3.51 -13.17 -16.96
C ILE A 321 4.78 -13.04 -16.14
N GLY A 322 4.66 -13.13 -14.79
CA GLY A 322 5.79 -13.34 -13.91
C GLY A 322 6.09 -14.82 -13.75
N PHE A 323 7.36 -15.18 -13.80
CA PHE A 323 7.79 -16.56 -13.65
C PHE A 323 8.91 -16.66 -12.62
N VAL A 324 8.66 -17.41 -11.55
CA VAL A 324 9.69 -17.73 -10.54
C VAL A 324 10.24 -19.11 -10.82
N ALA A 325 11.52 -19.18 -11.15
CA ALA A 325 12.19 -20.43 -11.45
C ALA A 325 12.39 -21.29 -10.19
N GLN A 326 12.53 -22.61 -10.38
CA GLN A 326 12.87 -23.54 -9.31
C GLN A 326 14.29 -23.29 -8.78
N GLU A 327 15.23 -22.98 -9.68
CA GLU A 327 16.59 -22.59 -9.37
C GLU A 327 16.64 -21.08 -9.09
N ASP A 328 17.46 -20.69 -8.13
CA ASP A 328 17.59 -19.29 -7.75
C ASP A 328 18.44 -18.55 -8.78
N ILE A 329 17.92 -17.44 -9.31
CA ILE A 329 18.60 -16.55 -10.27
C ILE A 329 19.32 -15.42 -9.51
N LEU A 330 19.95 -15.76 -8.40
CA LEU A 330 20.70 -14.82 -7.59
C LEU A 330 22.17 -14.83 -7.96
N ILE A 331 22.80 -13.67 -7.97
CA ILE A 331 24.24 -13.53 -8.18
C ILE A 331 24.92 -13.78 -6.84
N GLU A 332 25.69 -14.85 -6.77
CA GLU A 332 26.25 -15.40 -5.52
C GLU A 332 27.29 -14.48 -4.88
N GLU A 333 28.03 -13.71 -5.68
CA GLU A 333 29.07 -12.79 -5.26
C GLU A 333 28.50 -11.47 -4.69
N LEU A 334 27.25 -11.17 -5.03
CA LEU A 334 26.60 -9.93 -4.57
C LEU A 334 25.95 -10.12 -3.21
N THR A 335 25.86 -9.01 -2.49
CA THR A 335 25.11 -8.97 -1.22
C THR A 335 23.60 -9.09 -1.48
N VAL A 336 22.84 -9.37 -0.44
CA VAL A 336 21.37 -9.39 -0.46
C VAL A 336 20.83 -8.05 -0.97
N PHE A 337 21.35 -6.93 -0.49
CA PHE A 337 20.99 -5.59 -0.97
C PHE A 337 21.35 -5.39 -2.45
N GLN A 338 22.56 -5.75 -2.85
CA GLN A 338 23.03 -5.56 -4.24
C GLN A 338 22.21 -6.36 -5.23
N ASN A 339 21.83 -7.59 -4.91
CA ASN A 339 20.93 -8.39 -5.75
C ASN A 339 19.59 -7.67 -6.00
N LEU A 340 18.99 -7.07 -4.99
CA LEU A 340 17.75 -6.30 -5.13
C LEU A 340 17.96 -4.98 -5.86
N TYR A 341 19.05 -4.27 -5.56
CA TYR A 341 19.39 -2.99 -6.16
C TYR A 341 19.63 -3.11 -7.67
N TYR A 342 20.50 -4.02 -8.10
CA TYR A 342 20.81 -4.18 -9.52
C TYR A 342 19.60 -4.72 -10.30
N ASN A 343 18.83 -5.66 -9.75
CA ASN A 343 17.58 -6.09 -10.36
C ASN A 343 16.58 -4.92 -10.50
N ALA A 344 16.45 -4.07 -9.50
CA ALA A 344 15.60 -2.89 -9.58
C ALA A 344 16.12 -1.90 -10.65
N LYS A 345 17.44 -1.68 -10.72
CA LYS A 345 18.08 -0.79 -11.70
C LYS A 345 17.84 -1.26 -13.14
N LEU A 346 17.88 -2.57 -13.39
CA LEU A 346 17.60 -3.17 -14.71
C LEU A 346 16.10 -3.07 -15.08
N CYS A 347 15.21 -3.08 -14.10
CA CYS A 347 13.75 -3.07 -14.34
C CYS A 347 13.13 -1.67 -14.43
N PHE A 348 13.77 -0.65 -13.83
CA PHE A 348 13.20 0.69 -13.69
C PHE A 348 14.12 1.74 -14.30
N ASN A 349 14.03 1.95 -15.61
CA ASN A 349 14.85 2.92 -16.33
C ASN A 349 14.51 4.39 -16.00
N ASN A 350 13.38 4.67 -15.36
CA ASN A 350 12.84 6.01 -15.13
C ASN A 350 12.97 6.48 -13.68
N LEU A 351 13.62 5.70 -12.80
CA LEU A 351 13.82 6.06 -11.39
C LEU A 351 15.23 6.58 -11.18
N SER A 352 15.36 7.59 -10.33
CA SER A 352 16.64 8.06 -9.82
C SER A 352 17.34 7.00 -8.96
N GLU A 353 18.61 7.13 -8.74
CA GLU A 353 19.40 6.20 -7.94
C GLU A 353 18.88 6.11 -6.50
N ASP A 354 18.54 7.27 -5.90
CA ASP A 354 17.98 7.35 -4.55
C ASP A 354 16.63 6.63 -4.44
N GLU A 355 15.76 6.76 -5.45
CA GLU A 355 14.47 6.05 -5.49
C GLU A 355 14.66 4.53 -5.60
N ILE A 356 15.66 4.08 -6.35
CA ILE A 356 16.00 2.65 -6.47
C ILE A 356 16.50 2.11 -5.12
N ILE A 357 17.37 2.86 -4.43
CA ILE A 357 17.88 2.51 -3.11
C ILE A 357 16.72 2.42 -2.10
N GLN A 358 15.87 3.44 -2.02
CA GLN A 358 14.71 3.43 -1.12
C GLN A 358 13.76 2.24 -1.40
N LYS A 359 13.59 1.90 -2.66
CA LYS A 359 12.77 0.77 -3.08
C LYS A 359 13.38 -0.57 -2.67
N ALA A 360 14.70 -0.72 -2.80
CA ALA A 360 15.43 -1.90 -2.34
C ALA A 360 15.33 -2.03 -0.80
N GLU A 361 15.54 -0.93 -0.06
CA GLU A 361 15.42 -0.91 1.39
C GLU A 361 14.00 -1.25 1.89
N LYS A 362 12.97 -0.66 1.28
CA LYS A 362 11.57 -1.00 1.59
C LYS A 362 11.30 -2.49 1.37
N THR A 363 11.92 -3.07 0.35
CA THR A 363 11.78 -4.50 0.05
C THR A 363 12.45 -5.37 1.11
N LEU A 364 13.68 -5.04 1.49
CA LEU A 364 14.41 -5.78 2.53
C LEU A 364 13.60 -5.83 3.84
N LYS A 365 13.01 -4.71 4.23
CA LYS A 365 12.16 -4.64 5.43
C LYS A 365 10.89 -5.47 5.29
N ALA A 366 10.24 -5.45 4.13
CA ALA A 366 9.00 -6.20 3.88
C ALA A 366 9.18 -7.73 3.91
N PHE A 367 10.39 -8.21 3.67
CA PHE A 367 10.71 -9.65 3.63
C PHE A 367 11.61 -10.14 4.78
N ASP A 368 11.81 -9.32 5.82
CA ASP A 368 12.69 -9.62 6.95
C ASP A 368 14.11 -9.99 6.50
N LEU A 369 14.64 -9.25 5.53
CA LEU A 369 15.99 -9.43 4.99
C LEU A 369 16.92 -8.25 5.33
N HIS A 370 16.43 -7.25 6.07
CA HIS A 370 17.16 -6.02 6.32
C HIS A 370 18.43 -6.26 7.16
N GLU A 371 18.37 -7.14 8.15
CA GLU A 371 19.51 -7.44 9.03
C GLU A 371 20.66 -8.11 8.28
N ILE A 372 20.34 -8.91 7.26
CA ILE A 372 21.31 -9.64 6.43
C ILE A 372 21.68 -8.91 5.13
N ARG A 373 21.29 -7.65 4.98
CA ARG A 373 21.44 -6.86 3.75
C ARG A 373 22.86 -6.81 3.17
N ASN A 374 23.86 -6.82 4.05
CA ASN A 374 25.26 -6.71 3.71
C ASN A 374 25.96 -8.08 3.54
N LEU A 375 25.26 -9.18 3.85
CA LEU A 375 25.82 -10.51 3.66
C LEU A 375 25.80 -10.87 2.17
N PRO A 376 26.85 -11.49 1.64
CA PRO A 376 26.83 -12.07 0.29
C PRO A 376 25.81 -13.22 0.27
N VAL A 377 25.20 -13.44 -0.90
CA VAL A 377 24.24 -14.54 -1.07
C VAL A 377 24.91 -15.89 -0.95
N GLY A 378 26.11 -16.00 -1.51
CA GLY A 378 26.91 -17.21 -1.50
C GLY A 378 26.39 -18.34 -2.40
N SER A 379 27.20 -19.36 -2.56
CA SER A 379 26.86 -20.55 -3.35
C SER A 379 26.08 -21.59 -2.52
N PRO A 380 25.45 -22.57 -3.15
CA PRO A 380 24.84 -23.70 -2.43
C PRO A 380 25.80 -24.47 -1.52
N LEU A 381 27.10 -24.43 -1.83
CA LEU A 381 28.17 -25.08 -1.06
C LEU A 381 28.73 -24.18 0.06
N ASN A 382 28.69 -22.85 -0.12
CA ASN A 382 29.16 -21.87 0.85
C ASN A 382 28.06 -20.87 1.14
N LYS A 383 27.14 -21.23 2.04
CA LYS A 383 25.91 -20.47 2.35
C LYS A 383 26.20 -19.42 3.43
N PHE A 384 25.95 -18.15 3.12
CA PHE A 384 25.95 -17.06 4.09
C PHE A 384 24.55 -16.72 4.57
N ILE A 385 23.52 -17.06 3.79
CA ILE A 385 22.11 -16.87 4.11
C ILE A 385 21.37 -18.21 4.12
N SER A 386 20.33 -18.33 4.91
CA SER A 386 19.50 -19.53 4.99
C SER A 386 18.74 -19.82 3.69
N GLY A 387 18.32 -21.07 3.49
CA GLY A 387 17.51 -21.44 2.32
C GLY A 387 16.18 -20.66 2.23
N GLY A 388 15.57 -20.36 3.38
CA GLY A 388 14.35 -19.55 3.45
C GLY A 388 14.58 -18.09 3.03
N GLU A 389 15.65 -17.47 3.50
CA GLU A 389 16.06 -16.11 3.11
C GLU A 389 16.38 -16.04 1.61
N ARG A 390 17.10 -17.03 1.10
CA ARG A 390 17.44 -17.16 -0.30
C ARG A 390 16.17 -17.24 -1.17
N LYS A 391 15.16 -18.02 -0.76
CA LYS A 391 13.88 -18.13 -1.47
C LYS A 391 13.08 -16.84 -1.41
N ARG A 392 13.03 -16.15 -0.26
CA ARG A 392 12.38 -14.84 -0.14
C ARG A 392 13.05 -13.79 -1.04
N LEU A 393 14.38 -13.78 -1.09
CA LEU A 393 15.14 -12.89 -1.97
C LEU A 393 14.84 -13.16 -3.45
N ASN A 394 14.85 -14.43 -3.88
CA ASN A 394 14.59 -14.85 -5.25
C ASN A 394 13.15 -14.52 -5.69
N LEU A 395 12.15 -14.82 -4.85
CA LEU A 395 10.75 -14.51 -5.12
C LEU A 395 10.56 -13.02 -5.44
N ARG A 396 11.21 -12.14 -4.70
CA ARG A 396 11.04 -10.70 -4.86
C ARG A 396 11.82 -10.10 -6.01
N SER A 397 12.92 -10.68 -6.40
CA SER A 397 13.65 -10.25 -7.61
C SER A 397 12.82 -10.42 -8.87
N GLU A 398 11.95 -11.44 -8.92
CA GLU A 398 11.07 -11.73 -10.07
C GLU A 398 9.72 -10.99 -9.98
N GLU A 399 9.11 -10.84 -8.82
CA GLU A 399 7.82 -10.15 -8.65
C GLU A 399 7.86 -8.69 -9.14
N ARG A 400 9.01 -8.04 -9.09
CA ARG A 400 9.19 -6.65 -9.55
C ARG A 400 9.19 -6.49 -11.06
N ARG A 401 9.52 -7.52 -11.83
CA ARG A 401 9.44 -7.49 -13.29
C ARG A 401 8.01 -7.36 -13.81
N VAL A 402 7.03 -7.83 -13.03
CA VAL A 402 5.61 -7.89 -13.45
C VAL A 402 4.80 -6.66 -13.02
N GLY A 403 5.16 -5.99 -11.93
CA GLY A 403 4.22 -5.11 -11.21
C GLY A 403 3.96 -3.72 -11.79
N LYS A 404 4.81 -3.15 -12.65
CA LYS A 404 4.65 -1.77 -13.15
C LYS A 404 4.35 -1.64 -14.64
N GLU A 405 4.87 -2.51 -15.47
CA GLU A 405 4.60 -2.45 -16.91
C GLU A 405 3.18 -2.90 -17.26
N CYS A 406 2.57 -3.77 -16.44
CA CYS A 406 1.16 -4.15 -16.60
C CYS A 406 0.19 -2.99 -16.37
N ARG A 407 0.48 -2.06 -15.47
CA ARG A 407 -0.44 -0.94 -15.17
C ARG A 407 -0.46 0.15 -16.23
N SER A 408 0.63 0.36 -16.97
CA SER A 408 0.71 1.43 -17.96
C SER A 408 0.23 1.03 -19.37
N ARG A 409 0.18 -0.26 -19.70
CA ARG A 409 -0.22 -0.76 -21.03
C ARG A 409 -1.70 -1.13 -21.16
N TRP A 410 -2.43 -1.22 -20.07
CA TRP A 410 -3.86 -1.57 -20.07
C TRP A 410 -4.77 -0.41 -19.67
N SER A 411 -4.30 0.82 -19.73
CA SER A 411 -5.18 1.98 -19.68
C SER A 411 -5.93 2.04 -21.03
N PRO A 412 -7.27 1.99 -21.05
CA PRO A 412 -8.05 2.08 -22.28
C PRO A 412 -8.08 3.49 -22.90
N TYR A 413 -7.27 4.41 -22.35
CA TYR A 413 -7.14 5.79 -22.85
C TYR A 413 -5.68 6.06 -23.28
N HIS A 414 -5.36 5.61 -24.47
CA HIS A 414 -4.44 6.20 -25.42
C HIS A 414 -5.04 6.09 -26.80
#